data_1dba0cca15c41b67fdd1f9f6d4dd2495
#
_entry.id   1dba0cca15c41b67fdd1f9f6d4dd2495
#
_cell.length_a   1.000
_cell.length_b   1.000
_cell.length_c   1.000
_cell.angle_alpha   90.00
_cell.angle_beta   90.00
_cell.angle_gamma   90.00
#
_symmetry.space_group_name_H-M   'P 1'
#
loop_
_entity.id
_entity.type
_entity.pdbx_description
1 polymer ?
#
loop_
_entity_poly.entity_id
_entity_poly.type
_entity_poly.pdbx_seq_one_letter_code
_entity_poly.pdbx_strand_id
1 'polypeptide(L)'
;MNIIPITEADLHAYVDGKLPGARRADVDAYLEEHPDEAERLRAYAAQNIELRALFNPVLDEALPSRLTLPKKHEWQWQRLVAGFAIALVSGSAGWLVRGAGSGEVQYAQDNSAGVRPALYAASLPHQAAVAHVVYSPEVTRPVEIGAAQEEQLVAWLSKRLGSTIRPPRLGKLGYELIGGRLLPGAQGAVAQFMYHDTAGQRLTVYVSTEQSHNKDTGFRFAQEGPVNVFYWIDGKFGYALSAGINKGELARVATAVYEQLEKPS
;
A
#
# COMPACT_ATOMS: atom_id res chain seq x y z
N MET A 1 53.95 3.93 8.07
CA MET A 1 52.57 4.32 8.38
C MET A 1 51.78 4.30 7.08
N ASN A 2 50.77 3.47 6.98
CA ASN A 2 49.93 3.39 5.76
C ASN A 2 48.96 4.57 5.82
N ILE A 3 49.32 5.70 5.17
CA ILE A 3 48.44 6.88 5.14
C ILE A 3 47.30 6.54 4.19
N ILE A 4 46.12 6.24 4.73
CA ILE A 4 44.93 6.05 3.92
C ILE A 4 44.56 7.42 3.32
N PRO A 5 44.46 7.56 1.99
CA PRO A 5 44.14 8.84 1.37
C PRO A 5 42.79 9.39 1.85
N ILE A 6 42.74 10.72 2.02
CA ILE A 6 41.47 11.40 2.36
C ILE A 6 40.56 11.35 1.15
N THR A 7 39.32 10.94 1.36
CA THR A 7 38.29 10.82 0.33
C THR A 7 37.24 11.90 0.48
N GLU A 8 36.45 12.17 -0.59
CA GLU A 8 35.34 13.07 -0.55
C GLU A 8 34.28 12.66 0.52
N ALA A 9 34.12 11.34 0.73
CA ALA A 9 33.26 10.82 1.78
C ALA A 9 33.73 11.20 3.20
N ASP A 10 35.04 11.23 3.42
CA ASP A 10 35.62 11.69 4.69
C ASP A 10 35.35 13.18 4.91
N LEU A 11 35.48 13.99 3.86
CA LEU A 11 35.20 15.44 3.91
C LEU A 11 33.76 15.74 4.21
N HIS A 12 32.82 15.03 3.59
CA HIS A 12 31.38 15.15 3.90
C HIS A 12 31.06 14.70 5.33
N ALA A 13 31.62 13.56 5.76
CA ALA A 13 31.43 13.07 7.13
C ALA A 13 32.01 14.02 8.19
N TYR A 14 33.07 14.75 7.83
CA TYR A 14 33.68 15.81 8.67
C TYR A 14 32.70 16.96 8.90
N VAL A 15 32.09 17.51 7.81
CA VAL A 15 31.10 18.58 7.87
C VAL A 15 29.85 18.16 8.65
N ASP A 16 29.42 16.90 8.49
CA ASP A 16 28.26 16.34 9.18
C ASP A 16 28.52 15.99 10.66
N GLY A 17 29.76 16.08 11.12
CA GLY A 17 30.16 15.73 12.49
C GLY A 17 30.11 14.22 12.77
N LYS A 18 30.14 13.37 11.72
CA LYS A 18 30.03 11.91 11.81
C LYS A 18 31.36 11.18 11.68
N LEU A 19 32.46 11.91 11.50
CA LEU A 19 33.77 11.31 11.32
C LEU A 19 34.32 10.78 12.67
N PRO A 20 34.90 9.54 12.72
CA PRO A 20 35.58 9.04 13.92
C PRO A 20 36.75 9.93 14.33
N GLY A 21 36.97 10.09 15.64
CA GLY A 21 37.95 11.06 16.18
C GLY A 21 39.38 10.89 15.65
N ALA A 22 39.88 9.66 15.47
CA ALA A 22 41.19 9.41 14.90
C ALA A 22 41.31 9.90 13.45
N ARG A 23 40.25 9.66 12.64
CA ARG A 23 40.21 10.07 11.24
C ARG A 23 40.02 11.58 11.08
N ARG A 24 39.42 12.22 12.09
CA ARG A 24 39.20 13.67 12.11
C ARG A 24 40.55 14.43 12.13
N ALA A 25 41.54 13.94 12.92
CA ALA A 25 42.84 14.52 12.97
C ALA A 25 43.58 14.46 11.61
N ASP A 26 43.39 13.36 10.88
CA ASP A 26 43.95 13.22 9.52
C ASP A 26 43.34 14.22 8.55
N VAL A 27 42.02 14.46 8.65
CA VAL A 27 41.31 15.44 7.81
C VAL A 27 41.71 16.86 8.20
N ASP A 28 41.87 17.17 9.49
CA ASP A 28 42.32 18.49 9.95
C ASP A 28 43.71 18.81 9.36
N ALA A 29 44.64 17.87 9.43
CA ALA A 29 45.97 18.03 8.84
C ALA A 29 45.94 18.20 7.30
N TYR A 30 45.08 17.45 6.62
CA TYR A 30 44.85 17.58 5.19
C TYR A 30 44.32 18.97 4.80
N LEU A 31 43.40 19.52 5.57
CA LEU A 31 42.79 20.83 5.31
C LEU A 31 43.76 22.00 5.57
N GLU A 32 44.74 21.83 6.44
CA GLU A 32 45.84 22.80 6.62
C GLU A 32 46.71 22.93 5.36
N GLU A 33 46.92 21.82 4.64
CA GLU A 33 47.70 21.78 3.39
C GLU A 33 46.84 22.18 2.15
N HIS A 34 45.50 22.14 2.25
CA HIS A 34 44.55 22.40 1.15
C HIS A 34 43.56 23.49 1.49
N PRO A 35 43.92 24.78 1.45
CA PRO A 35 43.08 25.90 1.87
C PRO A 35 41.79 26.03 1.04
N ASP A 36 41.82 25.69 -0.25
CA ASP A 36 40.67 25.73 -1.14
C ASP A 36 39.60 24.75 -0.70
N GLU A 37 40.00 23.55 -0.31
CA GLU A 37 39.08 22.52 0.24
C GLU A 37 38.54 22.97 1.59
N ALA A 38 39.34 23.55 2.42
CA ALA A 38 38.94 24.07 3.72
C ALA A 38 37.88 25.21 3.57
N GLU A 39 37.98 26.05 2.54
CA GLU A 39 36.99 27.09 2.24
C GLU A 39 35.66 26.47 1.75
N ARG A 40 35.74 25.48 0.85
CA ARG A 40 34.56 24.73 0.37
C ARG A 40 33.80 24.06 1.52
N LEU A 41 34.51 23.41 2.43
CA LEU A 41 33.89 22.76 3.60
C LEU A 41 33.31 23.76 4.59
N ARG A 42 33.92 24.91 4.78
CA ARG A 42 33.33 26.01 5.57
C ARG A 42 32.01 26.51 4.96
N ALA A 43 31.96 26.62 3.62
CA ALA A 43 30.71 27.00 2.93
C ALA A 43 29.61 25.94 3.14
N TYR A 44 29.92 24.65 3.08
CA TYR A 44 28.95 23.59 3.38
C TYR A 44 28.48 23.60 4.83
N ALA A 45 29.37 23.85 5.78
CA ALA A 45 29.02 23.99 7.19
C ALA A 45 28.07 25.19 7.43
N ALA A 46 28.32 26.32 6.76
CA ALA A 46 27.48 27.48 6.82
C ALA A 46 26.08 27.19 6.26
N GLN A 47 25.98 26.54 5.10
CA GLN A 47 24.68 26.11 4.51
C GLN A 47 23.91 25.18 5.46
N ASN A 48 24.59 24.22 6.10
CA ASN A 48 23.97 23.34 7.08
C ASN A 48 23.41 24.10 8.29
N ILE A 49 24.09 25.13 8.76
CA ILE A 49 23.63 25.99 9.85
C ILE A 49 22.37 26.75 9.43
N GLU A 50 22.39 27.36 8.23
CA GLU A 50 21.23 28.10 7.70
C GLU A 50 20.02 27.20 7.50
N LEU A 51 20.21 26.01 6.91
CA LEU A 51 19.14 25.02 6.75
C LEU A 51 18.54 24.60 8.10
N ARG A 52 19.39 24.34 9.08
CA ARG A 52 18.92 23.99 10.45
C ARG A 52 18.16 25.15 11.08
N ALA A 53 18.62 26.39 10.91
CA ALA A 53 17.91 27.56 11.43
C ALA A 53 16.51 27.73 10.83
N LEU A 54 16.35 27.40 9.53
CA LEU A 54 15.06 27.45 8.85
C LEU A 54 14.12 26.31 9.23
N PHE A 55 14.63 25.09 9.39
CA PHE A 55 13.81 23.90 9.51
C PHE A 55 13.71 23.31 10.93
N ASN A 56 14.64 23.64 11.84
CA ASN A 56 14.53 23.16 13.23
C ASN A 56 13.22 23.56 13.91
N PRO A 57 12.62 24.74 13.70
CA PRO A 57 11.33 25.07 14.31
C PRO A 57 10.21 24.09 13.94
N VAL A 58 10.29 23.45 12.75
CA VAL A 58 9.31 22.44 12.32
C VAL A 58 9.40 21.16 13.17
N LEU A 59 10.57 20.85 13.74
CA LEU A 59 10.76 19.71 14.64
C LEU A 59 10.04 19.89 15.99
N ASP A 60 9.79 21.12 16.38
CA ASP A 60 9.11 21.47 17.62
C ASP A 60 7.57 21.55 17.45
N GLU A 61 7.07 21.42 16.22
CA GLU A 61 5.64 21.38 15.95
C GLU A 61 5.00 20.15 16.60
N ALA A 62 3.84 20.37 17.22
CA ALA A 62 3.07 19.28 17.83
C ALA A 62 2.67 18.26 16.75
N LEU A 63 3.04 17.00 16.94
CA LEU A 63 2.65 15.91 16.03
C LEU A 63 1.13 15.82 15.94
N PRO A 64 0.55 15.83 14.73
CA PRO A 64 -0.86 15.59 14.55
C PRO A 64 -1.27 14.29 15.25
N SER A 65 -2.39 14.30 15.98
CA SER A 65 -2.88 13.14 16.75
C SER A 65 -3.00 11.85 15.93
N ARG A 66 -3.20 11.97 14.62
CA ARG A 66 -3.23 10.85 13.68
C ARG A 66 -1.86 10.15 13.47
N LEU A 67 -0.76 10.83 13.79
CA LEU A 67 0.60 10.29 13.67
C LEU A 67 1.18 9.83 15.02
N THR A 68 0.49 10.10 16.13
CA THR A 68 0.89 9.57 17.43
C THR A 68 0.52 8.10 17.49
N LEU A 69 1.52 7.21 17.65
CA LEU A 69 1.26 5.80 17.91
C LEU A 69 0.46 5.68 19.21
N PRO A 70 -0.62 4.88 19.25
CA PRO A 70 -1.35 4.65 20.48
C PRO A 70 -0.37 4.11 21.53
N LYS A 71 -0.29 4.79 22.67
CA LYS A 71 0.53 4.37 23.82
C LYS A 71 0.19 2.92 24.12
N LYS A 72 1.20 2.03 24.13
CA LYS A 72 1.03 0.61 24.42
C LYS A 72 0.24 0.50 25.73
N HIS A 73 -1.02 0.12 25.61
CA HIS A 73 -1.88 -0.07 26.77
C HIS A 73 -1.34 -1.28 27.55
N GLU A 74 -0.84 -1.05 28.77
CA GLU A 74 -0.45 -2.14 29.66
C GLU A 74 -1.71 -2.97 29.92
N TRP A 75 -1.71 -4.17 29.36
CA TRP A 75 -2.80 -5.12 29.45
C TRP A 75 -2.97 -5.54 30.91
N GLN A 76 -3.97 -4.99 31.55
CA GLN A 76 -4.34 -5.36 32.90
C GLN A 76 -4.95 -6.76 32.86
N TRP A 77 -4.15 -7.75 33.22
CA TRP A 77 -4.53 -9.16 33.33
C TRP A 77 -5.78 -9.39 34.18
N GLN A 78 -6.08 -8.50 35.10
CA GLN A 78 -7.28 -8.55 35.95
C GLN A 78 -8.61 -8.48 35.17
N ARG A 79 -8.64 -7.92 33.97
CA ARG A 79 -9.86 -7.86 33.13
C ARG A 79 -10.13 -9.18 32.38
N LEU A 80 -9.14 -10.04 32.21
CA LEU A 80 -9.31 -11.36 31.60
C LEU A 80 -10.07 -12.34 32.52
N VAL A 81 -9.87 -12.24 33.83
CA VAL A 81 -10.54 -13.13 34.81
C VAL A 81 -12.04 -12.87 34.85
N ALA A 82 -12.48 -11.61 34.76
CA ALA A 82 -13.90 -11.25 34.69
C ALA A 82 -14.55 -11.71 33.39
N GLY A 83 -13.84 -11.65 32.25
CA GLY A 83 -14.34 -12.14 30.94
C GLY A 83 -14.55 -13.65 30.92
N PHE A 84 -13.69 -14.42 31.58
CA PHE A 84 -13.79 -15.89 31.64
C PHE A 84 -14.98 -16.35 32.49
N ALA A 85 -15.29 -15.66 33.61
CA ALA A 85 -16.45 -15.95 34.41
C ALA A 85 -17.79 -15.71 33.70
N ILE A 86 -17.87 -14.61 32.92
CA ILE A 86 -19.05 -14.30 32.10
C ILE A 86 -19.23 -15.31 30.96
N ALA A 87 -18.16 -15.75 30.31
CA ALA A 87 -18.21 -16.77 29.24
C ALA A 87 -18.72 -18.13 29.72
N LEU A 88 -18.35 -18.55 30.93
CA LEU A 88 -18.82 -19.82 31.52
C LEU A 88 -20.32 -19.77 31.88
N VAL A 89 -20.80 -18.64 32.39
CA VAL A 89 -22.22 -18.48 32.74
C VAL A 89 -23.10 -18.34 31.48
N SER A 90 -22.62 -17.63 30.45
CA SER A 90 -23.33 -17.47 29.19
C SER A 90 -23.33 -18.74 28.33
N GLY A 91 -22.23 -19.53 28.37
CA GLY A 91 -22.12 -20.79 27.65
C GLY A 91 -23.07 -21.87 28.15
N SER A 92 -23.26 -21.98 29.47
CA SER A 92 -24.19 -22.94 30.07
C SER A 92 -25.67 -22.56 29.85
N ALA A 93 -26.00 -21.26 29.86
CA ALA A 93 -27.34 -20.78 29.52
C ALA A 93 -27.68 -20.94 28.02
N GLY A 94 -26.71 -20.73 27.13
CA GLY A 94 -26.90 -20.90 25.68
C GLY A 94 -27.12 -22.35 25.23
N TRP A 95 -26.54 -23.32 25.97
CA TRP A 95 -26.73 -24.74 25.66
C TRP A 95 -28.14 -25.24 25.99
N LEU A 96 -28.79 -24.66 27.01
CA LEU A 96 -30.16 -25.00 27.38
C LEU A 96 -31.22 -24.41 26.43
N VAL A 97 -30.93 -23.34 25.71
CA VAL A 97 -31.88 -22.67 24.79
C VAL A 97 -31.81 -23.22 23.35
N ARG A 98 -30.80 -24.04 23.00
CA ARG A 98 -30.61 -24.56 21.64
C ARG A 98 -31.62 -25.63 21.21
N GLY A 99 -32.61 -25.92 22.03
CA GLY A 99 -33.62 -26.96 21.77
C GLY A 99 -34.88 -26.50 21.04
N ALA A 100 -35.06 -25.24 20.71
CA ALA A 100 -36.29 -24.78 20.04
C ALA A 100 -36.04 -23.56 19.14
N GLY A 101 -36.20 -23.70 17.85
CA GLY A 101 -36.50 -22.61 16.94
C GLY A 101 -35.51 -22.38 15.78
N SER A 102 -35.97 -22.76 14.63
CA SER A 102 -35.48 -22.53 13.28
C SER A 102 -35.23 -21.05 12.92
N GLY A 103 -34.08 -20.84 12.26
CA GLY A 103 -33.91 -20.00 11.08
C GLY A 103 -34.19 -18.50 11.12
N GLU A 104 -33.11 -17.73 11.25
CA GLU A 104 -32.98 -16.48 10.50
C GLU A 104 -31.49 -16.12 10.45
N VAL A 105 -30.96 -16.02 9.23
CA VAL A 105 -29.56 -15.57 9.00
C VAL A 105 -29.53 -14.06 9.22
N GLN A 106 -29.25 -13.65 10.44
CA GLN A 106 -29.06 -12.26 10.81
C GLN A 106 -27.68 -11.84 10.34
N TYR A 107 -27.60 -10.97 9.35
CA TYR A 107 -26.38 -10.26 8.96
C TYR A 107 -25.86 -9.50 10.18
N ALA A 108 -24.82 -10.01 10.81
CA ALA A 108 -24.14 -9.32 11.90
C ALA A 108 -23.53 -8.01 11.35
N GLN A 109 -24.16 -6.93 11.67
CA GLN A 109 -23.64 -5.57 11.50
C GLN A 109 -22.58 -5.39 12.58
N ASP A 110 -21.33 -5.67 12.21
CA ASP A 110 -20.16 -5.66 13.11
C ASP A 110 -19.75 -4.21 13.42
N ASN A 111 -20.34 -3.65 14.46
CA ASN A 111 -20.01 -2.34 15.01
C ASN A 111 -18.78 -2.43 15.96
N SER A 112 -17.65 -2.91 15.47
CA SER A 112 -16.38 -2.80 16.19
C SER A 112 -15.57 -1.58 15.71
N ALA A 113 -15.96 -0.41 16.16
CA ALA A 113 -15.37 0.89 15.82
C ALA A 113 -14.10 1.21 16.64
N GLY A 114 -13.16 0.26 16.83
CA GLY A 114 -12.03 0.52 17.73
C GLY A 114 -10.62 0.14 17.28
N VAL A 115 -10.43 -0.71 16.26
CA VAL A 115 -9.09 -1.27 15.98
C VAL A 115 -8.71 -1.30 14.49
N ARG A 116 -9.42 -0.61 13.61
CA ARG A 116 -9.37 -0.84 12.15
C ARG A 116 -8.72 0.19 11.20
N PRO A 117 -8.17 1.36 11.58
CA PRO A 117 -7.67 2.27 10.54
C PRO A 117 -6.46 1.71 9.78
N ALA A 118 -5.51 1.07 10.47
CA ALA A 118 -4.29 0.57 9.81
C ALA A 118 -4.52 -0.72 9.01
N LEU A 119 -5.33 -1.66 9.54
CA LEU A 119 -5.70 -2.89 8.83
C LEU A 119 -6.63 -2.59 7.65
N TYR A 120 -7.53 -1.61 7.79
CA TYR A 120 -8.42 -1.18 6.73
C TYR A 120 -7.66 -0.48 5.59
N ALA A 121 -6.73 0.43 5.92
CA ALA A 121 -5.88 1.10 4.94
C ALA A 121 -4.98 0.13 4.15
N ALA A 122 -4.64 -1.03 4.74
CA ALA A 122 -3.89 -2.09 4.08
C ALA A 122 -4.80 -3.08 3.33
N SER A 123 -6.13 -2.94 3.40
CA SER A 123 -7.05 -3.88 2.75
C SER A 123 -7.01 -3.77 1.23
N LEU A 124 -7.13 -4.89 0.55
CA LEU A 124 -7.10 -4.96 -0.93
C LEU A 124 -8.11 -4.02 -1.60
N PRO A 125 -9.41 -3.97 -1.18
CA PRO A 125 -10.37 -3.07 -1.81
C PRO A 125 -10.02 -1.60 -1.61
N HIS A 126 -9.52 -1.21 -0.45
CA HIS A 126 -9.11 0.17 -0.19
C HIS A 126 -7.92 0.60 -1.07
N GLN A 127 -6.88 -0.24 -1.17
CA GLN A 127 -5.73 0.03 -2.03
C GLN A 127 -6.14 0.17 -3.51
N ALA A 128 -7.01 -0.71 -3.99
CA ALA A 128 -7.52 -0.68 -5.36
C ALA A 128 -8.38 0.57 -5.63
N ALA A 129 -9.22 0.98 -4.67
CA ALA A 129 -10.03 2.20 -4.78
C ALA A 129 -9.14 3.46 -4.80
N VAL A 130 -8.14 3.54 -3.92
CA VAL A 130 -7.18 4.65 -3.90
C VAL A 130 -6.44 4.74 -5.23
N ALA A 131 -5.93 3.62 -5.74
CA ALA A 131 -5.27 3.57 -7.04
C ALA A 131 -6.22 4.00 -8.17
N HIS A 132 -7.49 3.59 -8.13
CA HIS A 132 -8.49 4.02 -9.10
C HIS A 132 -8.72 5.54 -9.06
N VAL A 133 -8.94 6.11 -7.88
CA VAL A 133 -9.22 7.55 -7.71
C VAL A 133 -8.04 8.41 -8.17
N VAL A 134 -6.82 7.98 -7.86
CA VAL A 134 -5.60 8.74 -8.21
C VAL A 134 -5.37 8.75 -9.72
N TYR A 135 -5.57 7.62 -10.40
CA TYR A 135 -5.14 7.49 -11.80
C TYR A 135 -6.28 7.56 -12.83
N SER A 136 -7.55 7.39 -12.43
CA SER A 136 -8.67 7.48 -13.38
C SER A 136 -8.88 8.87 -13.98
N PRO A 137 -8.62 10.00 -13.27
CA PRO A 137 -8.75 11.33 -13.86
C PRO A 137 -7.58 11.70 -14.78
N GLU A 138 -6.46 10.94 -14.75
CA GLU A 138 -5.28 11.26 -15.53
C GLU A 138 -5.55 11.08 -17.04
N VAL A 139 -5.35 12.14 -17.81
CA VAL A 139 -5.60 12.15 -19.26
C VAL A 139 -4.31 12.03 -20.06
N THR A 140 -3.25 12.71 -19.60
CA THR A 140 -1.99 12.82 -20.35
C THR A 140 -1.20 11.51 -20.36
N ARG A 141 -1.13 10.85 -19.20
CA ARG A 141 -0.42 9.57 -19.00
C ARG A 141 -1.23 8.63 -18.11
N PRO A 142 -2.38 8.15 -18.59
CA PRO A 142 -3.26 7.30 -17.82
C PRO A 142 -2.63 5.93 -17.50
N VAL A 143 -1.65 5.50 -18.26
CA VAL A 143 -0.94 4.21 -18.14
C VAL A 143 0.55 4.38 -18.44
N GLU A 144 1.37 3.41 -18.05
CA GLU A 144 2.81 3.38 -18.39
C GLU A 144 3.06 2.73 -19.75
N ILE A 145 2.33 1.64 -20.04
CA ILE A 145 2.37 0.96 -21.34
C ILE A 145 0.94 0.88 -21.87
N GLY A 146 0.73 1.40 -23.07
CA GLY A 146 -0.58 1.44 -23.73
C GLY A 146 -1.00 0.10 -24.32
N ALA A 147 -2.30 -0.05 -24.60
CA ALA A 147 -2.89 -1.26 -25.18
C ALA A 147 -2.30 -1.63 -26.55
N ALA A 148 -1.80 -0.66 -27.32
CA ALA A 148 -1.11 -0.94 -28.60
C ALA A 148 0.16 -1.80 -28.43
N GLN A 149 0.70 -1.87 -27.21
CA GLN A 149 1.89 -2.65 -26.84
C GLN A 149 1.54 -3.73 -25.79
N GLU A 150 0.37 -4.40 -25.92
CA GLU A 150 -0.16 -5.35 -24.94
C GLU A 150 0.84 -6.48 -24.63
N GLU A 151 1.52 -7.03 -25.63
CA GLU A 151 2.53 -8.09 -25.43
C GLU A 151 3.68 -7.62 -24.51
N GLN A 152 4.17 -6.40 -24.76
CA GLN A 152 5.21 -5.79 -23.94
C GLN A 152 4.71 -5.52 -22.51
N LEU A 153 3.48 -5.01 -22.38
CA LEU A 153 2.81 -4.79 -21.10
C LEU A 153 2.73 -6.07 -20.28
N VAL A 154 2.23 -7.15 -20.88
CA VAL A 154 2.08 -8.48 -20.25
C VAL A 154 3.43 -9.03 -19.83
N ALA A 155 4.43 -9.02 -20.72
CA ALA A 155 5.77 -9.52 -20.43
C ALA A 155 6.43 -8.75 -19.26
N TRP A 156 6.34 -7.42 -19.31
CA TRP A 156 6.93 -6.56 -18.29
C TRP A 156 6.26 -6.70 -16.93
N LEU A 157 4.94 -6.61 -16.85
CA LEU A 157 4.20 -6.76 -15.59
C LEU A 157 4.35 -8.17 -15.01
N SER A 158 4.29 -9.22 -15.83
CA SER A 158 4.50 -10.59 -15.39
C SER A 158 5.89 -10.79 -14.77
N LYS A 159 6.93 -10.22 -15.39
CA LYS A 159 8.29 -10.25 -14.85
C LYS A 159 8.38 -9.52 -13.50
N ARG A 160 7.72 -8.36 -13.38
CA ARG A 160 7.75 -7.54 -12.16
C ARG A 160 6.98 -8.18 -10.99
N LEU A 161 5.90 -8.89 -11.28
CA LEU A 161 5.10 -9.60 -10.27
C LEU A 161 5.60 -11.02 -9.99
N GLY A 162 6.54 -11.53 -10.78
CA GLY A 162 7.01 -12.91 -10.64
C GLY A 162 5.93 -13.96 -10.96
N SER A 163 4.92 -13.60 -11.76
CA SER A 163 3.78 -14.44 -12.10
C SER A 163 3.16 -14.00 -13.41
N THR A 164 2.76 -14.96 -14.24
CA THR A 164 2.09 -14.66 -15.51
C THR A 164 0.73 -14.01 -15.23
N ILE A 165 0.55 -12.80 -15.74
CA ILE A 165 -0.71 -12.05 -15.68
C ILE A 165 -1.07 -11.55 -17.07
N ARG A 166 -2.37 -11.42 -17.34
CA ARG A 166 -2.90 -10.87 -18.59
C ARG A 166 -4.08 -9.96 -18.33
N PRO A 167 -4.26 -8.90 -19.12
CA PRO A 167 -5.46 -8.06 -19.01
C PRO A 167 -6.69 -8.86 -19.45
N PRO A 168 -7.78 -8.88 -18.67
CA PRO A 168 -9.05 -9.47 -19.09
C PRO A 168 -9.61 -8.79 -20.35
N ARG A 169 -10.23 -9.58 -21.24
CA ARG A 169 -10.86 -9.08 -22.47
C ARG A 169 -12.30 -8.66 -22.16
N LEU A 170 -12.53 -7.36 -22.07
CA LEU A 170 -13.82 -6.79 -21.66
C LEU A 170 -14.61 -6.14 -22.83
N GLY A 171 -14.12 -6.25 -24.06
CA GLY A 171 -14.76 -5.64 -25.24
C GLY A 171 -16.20 -6.05 -25.44
N LYS A 172 -16.58 -7.30 -25.13
CA LYS A 172 -17.98 -7.78 -25.20
C LYS A 172 -18.92 -7.08 -24.20
N LEU A 173 -18.35 -6.48 -23.17
CA LEU A 173 -19.06 -5.70 -22.15
C LEU A 173 -18.95 -4.19 -22.38
N GLY A 174 -18.35 -3.77 -23.51
CA GLY A 174 -18.23 -2.37 -23.88
C GLY A 174 -17.00 -1.65 -23.26
N TYR A 175 -16.06 -2.39 -22.67
CA TYR A 175 -14.85 -1.81 -22.09
C TYR A 175 -13.61 -2.15 -22.95
N GLU A 176 -12.88 -1.11 -23.37
CA GLU A 176 -11.64 -1.23 -24.10
C GLU A 176 -10.44 -0.99 -23.21
N LEU A 177 -9.39 -1.80 -23.40
CA LEU A 177 -8.13 -1.65 -22.66
C LEU A 177 -7.42 -0.36 -23.07
N ILE A 178 -7.06 0.48 -22.15
CA ILE A 178 -6.19 1.63 -22.36
C ILE A 178 -4.73 1.20 -22.25
N GLY A 179 -4.43 0.31 -21.31
CA GLY A 179 -3.10 -0.19 -20.99
C GLY A 179 -2.95 -0.56 -19.53
N GLY A 180 -1.73 -0.50 -19.02
CA GLY A 180 -1.46 -0.82 -17.60
C GLY A 180 -0.26 -0.10 -17.05
N ARG A 181 -0.09 -0.26 -15.73
CA ARG A 181 1.01 0.29 -14.94
C ARG A 181 1.40 -0.60 -13.78
N LEU A 182 2.58 -0.35 -13.25
CA LEU A 182 3.07 -0.95 -12.03
C LEU A 182 2.84 0.00 -10.87
N LEU A 183 2.30 -0.49 -9.77
CA LEU A 183 2.05 0.27 -8.55
C LEU A 183 2.80 -0.35 -7.37
N PRO A 184 3.18 0.46 -6.37
CA PRO A 184 3.60 -0.09 -5.09
C PRO A 184 2.39 -0.68 -4.37
N GLY A 185 2.50 -1.92 -3.90
CA GLY A 185 1.55 -2.56 -2.99
C GLY A 185 2.03 -2.53 -1.54
N ALA A 186 1.28 -3.15 -0.64
CA ALA A 186 1.62 -3.19 0.78
C ALA A 186 2.89 -4.01 1.08
N GLN A 187 3.15 -5.06 0.31
CA GLN A 187 4.27 -5.99 0.52
C GLN A 187 5.10 -6.21 -0.76
N GLY A 188 4.72 -5.62 -1.90
CA GLY A 188 5.43 -5.79 -3.15
C GLY A 188 4.80 -5.03 -4.31
N ALA A 189 5.07 -5.48 -5.53
CA ALA A 189 4.59 -4.86 -6.74
C ALA A 189 3.15 -5.30 -7.09
N VAL A 190 2.38 -4.39 -7.66
CA VAL A 190 1.01 -4.61 -8.08
C VAL A 190 0.83 -4.15 -9.52
N ALA A 191 0.08 -4.91 -10.32
CA ALA A 191 -0.33 -4.48 -11.65
C ALA A 191 -1.71 -3.82 -11.61
N GLN A 192 -1.86 -2.73 -12.33
CA GLN A 192 -3.16 -2.12 -12.60
C GLN A 192 -3.38 -2.06 -14.11
N PHE A 193 -4.46 -2.68 -14.57
CA PHE A 193 -4.98 -2.51 -15.93
C PHE A 193 -6.10 -1.48 -15.92
N MET A 194 -6.11 -0.60 -16.88
CA MET A 194 -7.10 0.47 -17.01
C MET A 194 -7.89 0.29 -18.30
N TYR A 195 -9.20 0.43 -18.18
CA TYR A 195 -10.17 0.35 -19.26
C TYR A 195 -11.03 1.62 -19.30
N HIS A 196 -11.67 1.85 -20.42
CA HIS A 196 -12.75 2.83 -20.56
C HIS A 196 -13.91 2.25 -21.35
N ASP A 197 -15.09 2.76 -21.10
CA ASP A 197 -16.25 2.53 -21.96
C ASP A 197 -16.38 3.61 -23.05
N THR A 198 -17.41 3.53 -23.88
CA THR A 198 -17.70 4.51 -24.92
C THR A 198 -18.05 5.91 -24.40
N ALA A 199 -18.48 6.02 -23.13
CA ALA A 199 -18.76 7.29 -22.46
C ALA A 199 -17.52 7.88 -21.78
N GLY A 200 -16.36 7.17 -21.83
CA GLY A 200 -15.13 7.56 -21.15
C GLY A 200 -15.06 7.19 -19.68
N GLN A 201 -16.05 6.43 -19.17
CA GLN A 201 -16.04 5.93 -17.78
C GLN A 201 -14.87 4.98 -17.60
N ARG A 202 -14.08 5.22 -16.54
CA ARG A 202 -12.90 4.41 -16.24
C ARG A 202 -13.26 3.21 -15.35
N LEU A 203 -12.66 2.08 -15.68
CA LEU A 203 -12.66 0.87 -14.88
C LEU A 203 -11.21 0.41 -14.70
N THR A 204 -10.83 -0.02 -13.50
CA THR A 204 -9.49 -0.54 -13.24
C THR A 204 -9.54 -1.94 -12.67
N VAL A 205 -8.63 -2.79 -13.12
CA VAL A 205 -8.38 -4.13 -12.57
C VAL A 205 -7.02 -4.10 -11.88
N TYR A 206 -7.06 -4.29 -10.57
CA TYR A 206 -5.90 -4.32 -9.68
C TYR A 206 -5.52 -5.77 -9.40
N VAL A 207 -4.27 -6.14 -9.61
CA VAL A 207 -3.76 -7.51 -9.43
C VAL A 207 -2.55 -7.48 -8.52
N SER A 208 -2.70 -8.07 -7.33
CA SER A 208 -1.64 -8.26 -6.33
C SER A 208 -1.25 -9.72 -6.24
N THR A 209 0.02 -10.02 -5.99
CA THR A 209 0.52 -11.38 -5.71
C THR A 209 0.88 -11.61 -4.24
N GLU A 210 0.44 -10.72 -3.35
CA GLU A 210 0.84 -10.67 -1.94
C GLU A 210 -0.13 -11.41 -1.01
N GLN A 211 -1.06 -12.20 -1.57
CA GLN A 211 -2.16 -12.78 -0.80
C GLN A 211 -1.88 -14.22 -0.30
N SER A 212 -0.66 -14.71 -0.42
CA SER A 212 -0.28 -16.10 -0.08
C SER A 212 -0.61 -16.54 1.35
N HIS A 213 -0.79 -15.59 2.27
CA HIS A 213 -1.18 -15.87 3.66
C HIS A 213 -2.69 -15.72 3.91
N ASN A 214 -3.45 -15.27 2.93
CA ASN A 214 -4.89 -15.12 3.03
C ASN A 214 -5.60 -16.37 2.50
N LYS A 215 -6.75 -16.68 3.09
CA LYS A 215 -7.61 -17.74 2.57
C LYS A 215 -8.30 -17.27 1.30
N ASP A 216 -8.50 -18.20 0.36
CA ASP A 216 -9.31 -17.96 -0.81
C ASP A 216 -10.69 -17.43 -0.41
N THR A 217 -11.17 -16.44 -1.13
CA THR A 217 -12.47 -15.83 -0.87
C THR A 217 -13.30 -15.83 -2.13
N GLY A 218 -14.58 -16.10 -1.99
CA GLY A 218 -15.53 -15.78 -3.05
C GLY A 218 -15.61 -14.25 -3.30
N PHE A 219 -16.42 -13.85 -4.24
CA PHE A 219 -16.65 -12.44 -4.55
C PHE A 219 -17.11 -11.66 -3.31
N ARG A 220 -16.43 -10.55 -3.05
CA ARG A 220 -16.79 -9.60 -2.01
C ARG A 220 -16.98 -8.22 -2.64
N PHE A 221 -17.85 -7.45 -2.02
CA PHE A 221 -18.11 -6.07 -2.42
C PHE A 221 -17.74 -5.11 -1.31
N ALA A 222 -17.11 -4.00 -1.69
CA ALA A 222 -16.87 -2.86 -0.82
C ALA A 222 -17.23 -1.56 -1.57
N GLN A 223 -17.65 -0.56 -0.83
CA GLN A 223 -17.85 0.79 -1.35
C GLN A 223 -16.87 1.72 -0.64
N GLU A 224 -16.00 2.35 -1.41
CA GLU A 224 -14.94 3.25 -0.96
C GLU A 224 -15.24 4.67 -1.46
N GLY A 225 -16.01 5.40 -0.69
CA GLY A 225 -16.53 6.70 -1.12
C GLY A 225 -17.37 6.60 -2.40
N PRO A 226 -17.03 7.29 -3.50
CA PRO A 226 -17.74 7.22 -4.77
C PRO A 226 -17.39 5.99 -5.61
N VAL A 227 -16.42 5.17 -5.18
CA VAL A 227 -15.93 4.02 -5.94
C VAL A 227 -16.52 2.73 -5.41
N ASN A 228 -17.11 1.95 -6.30
CA ASN A 228 -17.53 0.59 -6.04
C ASN A 228 -16.40 -0.37 -6.36
N VAL A 229 -16.16 -1.37 -5.50
CA VAL A 229 -15.08 -2.35 -5.63
C VAL A 229 -15.61 -3.75 -5.45
N PHE A 230 -15.42 -4.61 -6.46
CA PHE A 230 -15.53 -6.05 -6.31
C PHE A 230 -14.14 -6.66 -6.19
N TYR A 231 -13.94 -7.54 -5.23
CA TYR A 231 -12.63 -8.15 -4.99
C TYR A 231 -12.73 -9.61 -4.55
N TRP A 232 -11.70 -10.36 -4.81
CA TRP A 232 -11.54 -11.75 -4.35
C TRP A 232 -10.07 -12.14 -4.23
N ILE A 233 -9.82 -13.22 -3.55
CA ILE A 233 -8.49 -13.80 -3.39
C ILE A 233 -8.55 -15.23 -3.94
N ASP A 234 -7.57 -15.55 -4.79
CA ASP A 234 -7.40 -16.86 -5.40
C ASP A 234 -5.91 -17.24 -5.29
N GLY A 235 -5.60 -18.18 -4.41
CA GLY A 235 -4.24 -18.56 -4.06
C GLY A 235 -3.41 -17.37 -3.58
N LYS A 236 -2.33 -17.07 -4.30
CA LYS A 236 -1.48 -15.92 -4.01
C LYS A 236 -1.99 -14.61 -4.61
N PHE A 237 -2.97 -14.67 -5.50
CA PHE A 237 -3.48 -13.51 -6.19
C PHE A 237 -4.62 -12.84 -5.42
N GLY A 238 -4.58 -11.52 -5.38
CA GLY A 238 -5.69 -10.69 -5.00
C GLY A 238 -6.12 -9.84 -6.18
N TYR A 239 -7.39 -9.91 -6.51
CA TYR A 239 -7.99 -9.15 -7.61
C TYR A 239 -8.98 -8.15 -7.06
N ALA A 240 -8.98 -6.94 -7.62
CA ALA A 240 -10.02 -5.97 -7.32
C ALA A 240 -10.39 -5.17 -8.57
N LEU A 241 -11.68 -5.07 -8.84
CA LEU A 241 -12.25 -4.22 -9.87
C LEU A 241 -12.84 -2.99 -9.25
N SER A 242 -12.42 -1.82 -9.70
CA SER A 242 -12.84 -0.53 -9.17
C SER A 242 -13.40 0.36 -10.27
N ALA A 243 -14.58 0.93 -10.05
CA ALA A 243 -15.21 1.90 -10.94
C ALA A 243 -16.25 2.76 -10.22
N GLY A 244 -16.56 3.92 -10.80
CA GLY A 244 -17.67 4.78 -10.35
C GLY A 244 -19.06 4.37 -10.88
N ILE A 245 -19.20 3.16 -11.46
CA ILE A 245 -20.46 2.63 -12.00
C ILE A 245 -21.30 1.94 -10.92
N ASN A 246 -22.57 1.67 -11.22
CA ASN A 246 -23.45 0.99 -10.27
C ASN A 246 -22.99 -0.44 -9.95
N LYS A 247 -23.37 -0.93 -8.75
CA LYS A 247 -22.96 -2.24 -8.24
C LYS A 247 -23.33 -3.40 -9.17
N GLY A 248 -24.52 -3.36 -9.79
CA GLY A 248 -25.00 -4.45 -10.64
C GLY A 248 -24.20 -4.57 -11.95
N GLU A 249 -23.82 -3.45 -12.52
CA GLU A 249 -22.98 -3.40 -13.71
C GLU A 249 -21.55 -3.87 -13.38
N LEU A 250 -20.96 -3.36 -12.30
CA LEU A 250 -19.64 -3.79 -11.87
C LEU A 250 -19.61 -5.28 -11.52
N ALA A 251 -20.67 -5.84 -10.96
CA ALA A 251 -20.78 -7.27 -10.68
C ALA A 251 -20.74 -8.11 -11.97
N ARG A 252 -21.43 -7.69 -13.04
CA ARG A 252 -21.38 -8.39 -14.34
C ARG A 252 -19.96 -8.40 -14.92
N VAL A 253 -19.26 -7.26 -14.83
CA VAL A 253 -17.87 -7.18 -15.29
C VAL A 253 -16.96 -8.06 -14.43
N ALA A 254 -17.12 -8.02 -13.10
CA ALA A 254 -16.35 -8.84 -12.17
C ALA A 254 -16.51 -10.35 -12.44
N THR A 255 -17.73 -10.80 -12.71
CA THR A 255 -18.00 -12.21 -13.07
C THR A 255 -17.28 -12.59 -14.36
N ALA A 256 -17.33 -11.75 -15.40
CA ALA A 256 -16.64 -12.03 -16.66
C ALA A 256 -15.10 -12.03 -16.53
N VAL A 257 -14.56 -11.21 -15.65
CA VAL A 257 -13.12 -11.22 -15.30
C VAL A 257 -12.76 -12.53 -14.60
N TYR A 258 -13.52 -12.92 -13.59
CA TYR A 258 -13.30 -14.13 -12.83
C TYR A 258 -13.29 -15.38 -13.74
N GLU A 259 -14.30 -15.53 -14.62
CA GLU A 259 -14.39 -16.65 -15.55
C GLU A 259 -13.20 -16.74 -16.52
N GLN A 260 -12.60 -15.60 -16.90
CA GLN A 260 -11.41 -15.57 -17.77
C GLN A 260 -10.12 -15.92 -17.03
N LEU A 261 -10.05 -15.62 -15.72
CA LEU A 261 -8.87 -15.88 -14.91
C LEU A 261 -8.83 -17.33 -14.39
N GLU A 262 -10.00 -17.95 -14.12
CA GLU A 262 -10.08 -19.38 -13.73
C GLU A 262 -9.84 -20.34 -14.89
N LYS A 263 -10.10 -19.93 -16.13
CA LYS A 263 -9.86 -20.73 -17.33
C LYS A 263 -8.75 -20.10 -18.15
N PRO A 264 -7.48 -20.31 -17.85
CA PRO A 264 -6.41 -19.89 -18.73
C PRO A 264 -6.55 -20.64 -20.06
N SER A 265 -6.85 -19.90 -21.14
CA SER A 265 -6.97 -20.39 -22.52
C SER A 265 -5.59 -20.77 -23.07
#